data_9d08e9b149ec7a09a6c64fa582b9a231
#
_entry.id   9d08e9b149ec7a09a6c64fa582b9a231
#
_cell.length_a   1.000
_cell.length_b   1.000
_cell.length_c   1.000
_cell.angle_alpha   90.00
_cell.angle_beta   90.00
_cell.angle_gamma   90.00
#
_symmetry.space_group_name_H-M   'P 1'
#
loop_
_entity.id
_entity.type
_entity.pdbx_description
1 polymer ?
#
loop_
_entity_poly.entity_id
_entity_poly.type
_entity_poly.pdbx_seq_one_letter_code
_entity_poly.pdbx_strand_id
1 'polypeptide(L)'
;MKNTYWIPFLCLTGLFLFLFSDSMAYVISYHEQQELFLFSRPYLEKYIYEIGGAGRYISNFITQFFYFPLAGKLIFSLLLSSLYLLPYLTCRKLTGKEDPLHIALLMPLHLLIQFESVDFNFYHASNLFCSFLILYLL
;
A
#
# COMPACT_ATOMS: atom_id res chain seq x y z
N MET A 1 -24.13 -5.49 14.36
CA MET A 1 -23.04 -6.16 13.62
C MET A 1 -21.72 -5.62 14.15
N LYS A 2 -20.90 -6.46 14.76
CA LYS A 2 -19.61 -6.02 15.34
C LYS A 2 -18.64 -5.73 14.18
N ASN A 3 -18.05 -4.54 14.19
CA ASN A 3 -17.02 -4.13 13.21
C ASN A 3 -15.70 -4.87 13.50
N THR A 4 -15.70 -6.19 13.39
CA THR A 4 -14.59 -7.07 13.78
C THR A 4 -13.35 -6.90 12.87
N TYR A 5 -13.51 -6.33 11.70
CA TYR A 5 -12.42 -6.09 10.73
C TYR A 5 -11.37 -5.04 11.18
N TRP A 6 -11.73 -4.17 12.13
CA TRP A 6 -10.77 -3.19 12.67
C TRP A 6 -9.66 -3.83 13.51
N ILE A 7 -9.96 -4.96 14.14
CA ILE A 7 -8.96 -5.66 14.98
C ILE A 7 -7.81 -6.18 14.13
N PRO A 8 -8.05 -6.99 13.05
CA PRO A 8 -6.97 -7.40 12.17
C PRO A 8 -6.23 -6.24 11.51
N PHE A 9 -6.94 -5.17 11.11
CA PHE A 9 -6.32 -3.98 10.55
C PHE A 9 -5.32 -3.33 11.50
N LEU A 10 -5.70 -3.09 12.75
CA LEU A 10 -4.83 -2.51 13.77
C LEU A 10 -3.66 -3.44 14.14
N CYS A 11 -3.91 -4.75 14.24
CA CYS A 11 -2.87 -5.74 14.48
C CYS A 11 -1.84 -5.76 13.35
N LEU A 12 -2.29 -5.73 12.08
CA LEU A 12 -1.40 -5.66 10.93
C LEU A 12 -0.59 -4.37 10.92
N THR A 13 -1.23 -3.23 11.19
CA THR A 13 -0.54 -1.95 11.24
C THR A 13 0.55 -1.97 12.30
N GLY A 14 0.27 -2.48 13.49
CA GLY A 14 1.25 -2.63 14.56
C GLY A 14 2.39 -3.60 14.20
N LEU A 15 2.06 -4.73 13.57
CA LEU A 15 3.04 -5.70 13.09
C LEU A 15 3.97 -5.08 12.03
N PHE A 16 3.43 -4.39 11.04
CA PHE A 16 4.23 -3.76 9.99
C PHE A 16 5.09 -2.62 10.54
N LEU A 17 4.55 -1.81 11.44
CA LEU A 17 5.35 -0.78 12.13
C LEU A 17 6.54 -1.39 12.88
N PHE A 18 6.34 -2.51 13.54
CA PHE A 18 7.41 -3.23 14.24
C PHE A 18 8.46 -3.76 13.24
N LEU A 19 8.02 -4.46 12.19
CA LEU A 19 8.92 -5.04 11.18
C LEU A 19 9.75 -3.96 10.46
N PHE A 20 9.12 -2.86 10.04
CA PHE A 20 9.81 -1.76 9.35
C PHE A 20 10.63 -0.86 10.30
N SER A 21 10.47 -1.02 11.59
CA SER A 21 11.30 -0.27 12.56
C SER A 21 12.68 -0.87 12.74
N ASP A 22 12.83 -2.17 12.53
CA ASP A 22 14.06 -2.90 12.80
C ASP A 22 14.48 -3.76 11.59
N SER A 23 13.84 -4.89 11.40
CA SER A 23 14.28 -5.91 10.45
C SER A 23 14.24 -5.48 8.99
N MET A 24 13.25 -4.66 8.60
CA MET A 24 13.00 -4.25 7.23
C MET A 24 13.15 -2.73 7.00
N ALA A 25 13.84 -2.02 7.89
CA ALA A 25 14.04 -0.57 7.76
C ALA A 25 14.75 -0.20 6.45
N TYR A 26 15.63 -1.07 5.95
CA TYR A 26 16.35 -0.88 4.70
C TYR A 26 15.42 -0.83 3.47
N VAL A 27 14.29 -1.53 3.50
CA VAL A 27 13.30 -1.55 2.40
C VAL A 27 12.77 -0.15 2.12
N ILE A 28 12.44 0.59 3.18
CA ILE A 28 11.92 1.96 3.07
C ILE A 28 12.97 2.89 2.46
N SER A 29 14.22 2.81 2.96
CA SER A 29 15.33 3.63 2.44
C SER A 29 15.67 3.28 0.98
N TYR A 30 15.54 2.02 0.61
CA TYR A 30 15.77 1.57 -0.76
C TYR A 30 14.74 2.16 -1.73
N HIS A 31 13.45 2.09 -1.39
CA HIS A 31 12.39 2.64 -2.21
C HIS A 31 12.42 4.17 -2.31
N GLU A 32 12.90 4.87 -1.28
CA GLU A 32 13.11 6.32 -1.33
C GLU A 32 14.12 6.72 -2.41
N GLN A 33 15.17 5.92 -2.59
CA GLN A 33 16.26 6.22 -3.51
C GLN A 33 15.97 5.87 -4.98
N GLN A 34 14.94 5.07 -5.25
CA GLN A 34 14.69 4.56 -6.61
C GLN A 34 14.20 5.63 -7.58
N GLU A 35 13.34 6.55 -7.17
CA GLU A 35 12.77 7.56 -8.07
C GLU A 35 12.59 8.91 -7.37
N LEU A 36 13.15 9.96 -7.98
CA LEU A 36 12.91 11.34 -7.57
C LEU A 36 11.58 11.84 -8.13
N PHE A 37 10.74 12.39 -7.26
CA PHE A 37 9.50 13.02 -7.65
C PHE A 37 9.72 14.51 -7.95
N LEU A 38 9.19 14.99 -9.07
CA LEU A 38 9.28 16.37 -9.50
C LEU A 38 7.89 16.99 -9.66
N PHE A 39 7.62 18.11 -9.00
CA PHE A 39 6.44 18.92 -9.25
C PHE A 39 6.61 19.75 -10.52
N SER A 40 6.54 19.07 -11.67
CA SER A 40 6.61 19.74 -12.96
C SER A 40 5.59 19.17 -13.94
N ARG A 41 5.09 20.04 -14.83
CA ARG A 41 4.13 19.61 -15.85
C ARG A 41 4.69 18.52 -16.78
N PRO A 42 5.94 18.60 -17.27
CA PRO A 42 6.50 17.53 -18.09
C PRO A 42 6.60 16.20 -17.35
N TYR A 43 6.88 16.21 -16.04
CA TYR A 43 6.92 15.01 -15.22
C TYR A 43 5.54 14.36 -15.10
N LEU A 44 4.48 15.15 -14.86
CA LEU A 44 3.11 14.66 -14.82
C LEU A 44 2.66 14.11 -16.18
N GLU A 45 2.95 14.81 -17.28
CA GLU A 45 2.60 14.41 -18.64
C GLU A 45 3.19 13.05 -19.02
N LYS A 46 4.39 12.71 -18.53
CA LYS A 46 5.01 11.38 -18.72
C LYS A 46 4.09 10.24 -18.23
N TYR A 47 3.39 10.43 -17.12
CA TYR A 47 2.57 9.39 -16.49
C TYR A 47 1.12 9.39 -16.96
N ILE A 48 0.56 10.50 -17.42
CA ILE A 48 -0.85 10.59 -17.83
C ILE A 48 -1.17 9.63 -18.98
N TYR A 49 -0.23 9.43 -19.89
CA TYR A 49 -0.42 8.59 -21.07
C TYR A 49 -0.01 7.13 -20.86
N GLU A 50 0.54 6.78 -19.70
CA GLU A 50 0.91 5.39 -19.37
C GLU A 50 -0.24 4.66 -18.67
N ILE A 51 -0.46 3.39 -19.01
CA ILE A 51 -1.40 2.53 -18.29
C ILE A 51 -0.90 2.34 -16.87
N GLY A 52 -1.73 2.69 -15.87
CA GLY A 52 -1.31 2.67 -14.47
C GLY A 52 -0.40 3.84 -14.05
N GLY A 53 -0.16 4.79 -14.93
CA GLY A 53 0.72 5.93 -14.68
C GLY A 53 0.25 6.83 -13.53
N ALA A 54 -1.05 6.99 -13.34
CA ALA A 54 -1.59 7.73 -12.19
C ALA A 54 -1.14 7.11 -10.85
N GLY A 55 -1.21 5.78 -10.72
CA GLY A 55 -0.73 5.10 -9.52
C GLY A 55 0.78 5.19 -9.36
N ARG A 56 1.54 5.15 -10.46
CA ARG A 56 2.99 5.36 -10.43
C ARG A 56 3.34 6.79 -9.99
N TYR A 57 2.63 7.80 -10.50
CA TYR A 57 2.82 9.19 -10.11
C TYR A 57 2.53 9.40 -8.61
N ILE A 58 1.42 8.83 -8.11
CA ILE A 58 1.07 8.86 -6.67
C ILE A 58 2.12 8.10 -5.85
N SER A 59 2.58 6.95 -6.32
CA SER A 59 3.63 6.17 -5.68
C SER A 59 4.89 6.99 -5.48
N ASN A 60 5.40 7.61 -6.56
CA ASN A 60 6.61 8.42 -6.50
C ASN A 60 6.47 9.66 -5.61
N PHE A 61 5.26 10.22 -5.53
CA PHE A 61 4.96 11.28 -4.56
C PHE A 61 5.04 10.76 -3.12
N ILE A 62 4.46 9.60 -2.84
CA ILE A 62 4.44 9.01 -1.50
C ILE A 62 5.85 8.61 -1.04
N THR A 63 6.68 8.07 -1.94
CA THR A 63 8.04 7.64 -1.59
C THR A 63 8.95 8.78 -1.15
N GLN A 64 8.65 10.04 -1.50
CA GLN A 64 9.39 11.21 -1.00
C GLN A 64 9.30 11.36 0.53
N PHE A 65 8.18 10.94 1.12
CA PHE A 65 8.02 10.96 2.59
C PHE A 65 8.86 9.89 3.30
N PHE A 66 9.40 8.91 2.56
CA PHE A 66 10.26 7.86 3.13
C PHE A 66 11.62 8.40 3.57
N TYR A 67 12.01 9.59 3.08
CA TYR A 67 13.16 10.33 3.59
C TYR A 67 13.06 10.57 5.11
N PHE A 68 11.86 10.73 5.63
CA PHE A 68 11.61 10.83 7.07
C PHE A 68 11.32 9.44 7.64
N PRO A 69 12.22 8.83 8.44
CA PRO A 69 12.10 7.42 8.84
C PRO A 69 10.76 7.08 9.52
N LEU A 70 10.24 8.00 10.35
CA LEU A 70 8.96 7.78 11.03
C LEU A 70 7.78 7.88 10.05
N ALA A 71 7.78 8.89 9.19
CA ALA A 71 6.72 9.08 8.19
C ALA A 71 6.68 7.92 7.19
N GLY A 72 7.84 7.48 6.69
CA GLY A 72 7.97 6.34 5.80
C GLY A 72 7.38 5.07 6.39
N LYS A 73 7.76 4.72 7.63
CA LYS A 73 7.24 3.56 8.36
C LYS A 73 5.72 3.60 8.53
N LEU A 74 5.18 4.75 8.93
CA LEU A 74 3.75 4.95 9.12
C LEU A 74 2.98 4.79 7.80
N ILE A 75 3.41 5.50 6.76
CA ILE A 75 2.76 5.47 5.44
C ILE A 75 2.79 4.06 4.86
N PHE A 76 3.95 3.40 4.91
CA PHE A 76 4.13 2.06 4.38
C PHE A 76 3.26 1.04 5.12
N SER A 77 3.27 1.08 6.45
CA SER A 77 2.46 0.19 7.29
C SER A 77 0.96 0.41 7.09
N LEU A 78 0.52 1.66 7.00
CA LEU A 78 -0.89 2.00 6.74
C LEU A 78 -1.33 1.56 5.34
N LEU A 79 -0.48 1.75 4.32
CA LEU A 79 -0.79 1.31 2.95
C LEU A 79 -0.95 -0.20 2.87
N LEU A 80 0.00 -0.97 3.43
CA LEU A 80 -0.09 -2.44 3.45
C LEU A 80 -1.31 -2.92 4.25
N SER A 81 -1.59 -2.32 5.41
CA SER A 81 -2.76 -2.70 6.21
C SER A 81 -4.07 -2.35 5.51
N SER A 82 -4.12 -1.24 4.76
CA SER A 82 -5.29 -0.85 3.97
C SER A 82 -5.59 -1.83 2.82
N LEU A 83 -4.56 -2.53 2.32
CA LEU A 83 -4.71 -3.61 1.34
C LEU A 83 -5.31 -4.91 1.92
N TYR A 84 -5.48 -5.00 3.24
CA TYR A 84 -6.42 -5.94 3.84
C TYR A 84 -7.83 -5.35 3.91
N LEU A 85 -7.94 -4.11 4.41
CA LEU A 85 -9.22 -3.50 4.72
C LEU A 85 -10.07 -3.24 3.46
N LEU A 86 -9.49 -2.69 2.41
CA LEU A 86 -10.22 -2.34 1.18
C LEU A 86 -10.78 -3.56 0.46
N PRO A 87 -10.02 -4.64 0.17
CA PRO A 87 -10.57 -5.87 -0.41
C PRO A 87 -11.67 -6.49 0.46
N TYR A 88 -11.48 -6.51 1.79
CA TYR A 88 -12.48 -7.01 2.71
C TYR A 88 -13.80 -6.23 2.60
N LEU A 89 -13.75 -4.90 2.66
CA LEU A 89 -14.93 -4.04 2.55
C LEU A 89 -15.57 -4.13 1.17
N THR A 90 -14.79 -4.22 0.11
CA THR A 90 -15.28 -4.38 -1.27
C THR A 90 -16.00 -5.71 -1.43
N CYS A 91 -15.42 -6.81 -1.01
CA CYS A 91 -16.06 -8.12 -1.04
C CYS A 91 -17.37 -8.13 -0.24
N ARG A 92 -17.37 -7.54 0.94
CA ARG A 92 -18.57 -7.42 1.76
C ARG A 92 -19.66 -6.58 1.08
N LYS A 93 -19.30 -5.47 0.43
CA LYS A 93 -20.24 -4.62 -0.34
C LYS A 93 -20.86 -5.37 -1.50
N LEU A 94 -20.05 -6.15 -2.24
CA LEU A 94 -20.49 -6.87 -3.44
C LEU A 94 -21.28 -8.14 -3.14
N THR A 95 -20.87 -8.90 -2.13
CA THR A 95 -21.46 -10.23 -1.84
C THR A 95 -22.49 -10.21 -0.73
N GLY A 96 -22.53 -9.15 0.08
CA GLY A 96 -23.35 -9.05 1.29
C GLY A 96 -22.91 -10.00 2.41
N LYS A 97 -21.83 -10.75 2.23
CA LYS A 97 -21.31 -11.72 3.21
C LYS A 97 -20.05 -11.20 3.88
N GLU A 98 -19.86 -11.59 5.13
CA GLU A 98 -18.58 -11.38 5.83
C GLU A 98 -17.58 -12.44 5.37
N ASP A 99 -16.30 -12.08 5.31
CA ASP A 99 -15.20 -13.03 5.08
C ASP A 99 -14.77 -13.62 6.43
N PRO A 100 -15.29 -14.81 6.82
CA PRO A 100 -15.01 -15.38 8.13
C PRO A 100 -13.57 -15.88 8.26
N LEU A 101 -12.92 -16.18 7.16
CA LEU A 101 -11.55 -16.69 7.12
C LEU A 101 -10.53 -15.55 6.92
N HIS A 102 -10.99 -14.31 6.80
CA HIS A 102 -10.14 -13.15 6.53
C HIS A 102 -9.14 -13.41 5.38
N ILE A 103 -9.62 -14.02 4.28
CA ILE A 103 -8.80 -14.35 3.09
C ILE A 103 -8.09 -13.11 2.55
N ALA A 104 -8.70 -11.93 2.72
CA ALA A 104 -8.09 -10.64 2.37
C ALA A 104 -6.73 -10.40 3.09
N LEU A 105 -6.41 -11.10 4.20
CA LEU A 105 -5.11 -11.03 4.87
C LEU A 105 -3.96 -11.57 4.00
N LEU A 106 -4.24 -12.48 3.08
CA LEU A 106 -3.21 -13.03 2.21
C LEU A 106 -2.57 -11.96 1.32
N MET A 107 -3.30 -10.91 0.97
CA MET A 107 -2.79 -9.86 0.08
C MET A 107 -1.66 -9.04 0.71
N PRO A 108 -1.81 -8.39 1.88
CA PRO A 108 -0.72 -7.64 2.48
C PRO A 108 0.47 -8.54 2.89
N LEU A 109 0.21 -9.79 3.29
CA LEU A 109 1.29 -10.74 3.62
C LEU A 109 2.08 -11.16 2.37
N HIS A 110 1.39 -11.41 1.26
CA HIS A 110 2.06 -11.69 -0.01
C HIS A 110 2.93 -10.51 -0.47
N LEU A 111 2.40 -9.30 -0.40
CA LEU A 111 3.16 -8.10 -0.75
C LEU A 111 4.37 -7.87 0.17
N LEU A 112 4.25 -8.17 1.46
CA LEU A 112 5.38 -8.09 2.40
C LEU A 112 6.55 -8.97 1.93
N ILE A 113 6.26 -10.20 1.49
CA ILE A 113 7.29 -11.12 0.94
C ILE A 113 7.88 -10.54 -0.35
N GLN A 114 7.05 -9.96 -1.22
CA GLN A 114 7.53 -9.35 -2.45
C GLN A 114 8.44 -8.15 -2.21
N PHE A 115 8.21 -7.37 -1.16
CA PHE A 115 9.05 -6.23 -0.80
C PHE A 115 10.46 -6.60 -0.28
N GLU A 116 10.71 -7.88 0.03
CA GLU A 116 12.09 -8.36 0.24
C GLU A 116 12.89 -8.42 -1.06
N SER A 117 12.22 -8.53 -2.20
CA SER A 117 12.86 -8.53 -3.51
C SER A 117 13.20 -7.10 -3.94
N VAL A 118 14.45 -6.89 -4.33
CA VAL A 118 14.99 -5.62 -4.85
C VAL A 118 14.25 -5.14 -6.12
N ASP A 119 13.73 -6.08 -6.90
CA ASP A 119 13.04 -5.80 -8.17
C ASP A 119 11.57 -5.40 -8.00
N PHE A 120 11.02 -5.55 -6.79
CA PHE A 120 9.61 -5.23 -6.55
C PHE A 120 9.43 -3.75 -6.24
N ASN A 121 8.75 -3.05 -7.12
CA ASN A 121 8.52 -1.61 -7.00
C ASN A 121 7.28 -1.26 -6.18
N PHE A 122 7.38 -0.22 -5.36
CA PHE A 122 6.31 0.30 -4.51
C PHE A 122 5.03 0.67 -5.28
N TYR A 123 5.15 1.06 -6.56
CA TYR A 123 3.97 1.41 -7.38
C TYR A 123 2.99 0.25 -7.56
N HIS A 124 3.41 -1.00 -7.45
CA HIS A 124 2.49 -2.15 -7.52
C HIS A 124 1.50 -2.14 -6.36
N ALA A 125 1.99 -1.90 -5.14
CA ALA A 125 1.13 -1.78 -3.96
C ALA A 125 0.20 -0.56 -4.06
N SER A 126 0.71 0.57 -4.55
CA SER A 126 -0.07 1.80 -4.77
C SER A 126 -1.15 1.62 -5.83
N ASN A 127 -0.86 0.92 -6.93
CA ASN A 127 -1.84 0.61 -7.98
C ASN A 127 -2.95 -0.31 -7.46
N LEU A 128 -2.60 -1.35 -6.69
CA LEU A 128 -3.57 -2.22 -6.05
C LEU A 128 -4.47 -1.44 -5.08
N PHE A 129 -3.87 -0.58 -4.26
CA PHE A 129 -4.62 0.28 -3.35
C PHE A 129 -5.61 1.17 -4.10
N CYS A 130 -5.18 1.88 -5.15
CA CYS A 130 -6.03 2.74 -5.96
C CYS A 130 -7.15 1.93 -6.64
N SER A 131 -6.85 0.75 -7.17
CA SER A 131 -7.83 -0.12 -7.83
C SER A 131 -8.94 -0.56 -6.87
N PHE A 132 -8.58 -1.04 -5.67
CA PHE A 132 -9.57 -1.41 -4.66
C PHE A 132 -10.34 -0.21 -4.10
N LEU A 133 -9.69 0.95 -3.98
CA LEU A 133 -10.36 2.18 -3.55
C LEU A 133 -11.43 2.59 -4.57
N ILE A 134 -11.10 2.60 -5.86
CA ILE A 134 -12.06 2.89 -6.93
C ILE A 134 -13.20 1.87 -6.90
N LEU A 135 -12.88 0.58 -6.83
CA LEU A 135 -13.89 -0.49 -6.80
C LEU A 135 -14.82 -0.40 -5.58
N TYR A 136 -14.32 0.05 -4.45
CA TYR A 136 -15.12 0.29 -3.24
C TYR A 136 -16.04 1.50 -3.37
N LEU A 137 -15.59 2.56 -4.07
CA LEU A 137 -16.35 3.79 -4.26
C LEU A 137 -17.47 3.65 -5.33
N LEU A 138 -17.31 2.74 -6.29
CA LEU A 138 -18.35 2.39 -7.28
C LEU A 138 -19.47 1.57 -6.63
#